data_e6455b9b00f158d15f5ddd5744823dfd
#
_entry.id   e6455b9b00f158d15f5ddd5744823dfd
#
_cell.length_a   1.000
_cell.length_b   1.000
_cell.length_c   1.000
_cell.angle_alpha   90.00
_cell.angle_beta   90.00
_cell.angle_gamma   90.00
#
_symmetry.space_group_name_H-M   'P 1'
#
loop_
_entity.id
_entity.type
_entity.pdbx_description
1 polymer ?
#
loop_
_entity_poly.entity_id
_entity_poly.type
_entity_poly.pdbx_seq_one_letter_code
_entity_poly.pdbx_strand_id
1 'polypeptide(L)'
;VGALRLDGETARRREETLAVEEPLEIRIAGEPIAVTMRTPGDDFDLVAGYLVSESVARSAVDISAMRYCVGAEGAHDEVGQSTYNVIDVVLAPGHPGVDTSLRRNVVTSSACGICGRTSIASVHAATSWPIQDDAVNVGSDVLTTLPDRMRTAQQVFARTGGLHAAALFRPDGTLECLREDVGRHNAVDKVVGWALREGRLPLRERILLVSGRASFELTQKCALAGIPVLASISAPSSLAVDLANEVGITLVGFLRGQTMNIYAGTQRVRQADAVIIT
;
A
#
# COMPACT_ATOMS: atom_id res chain seq x y z
N VAL A 1 17.19 13.18 16.95
CA VAL A 1 16.75 13.41 18.34
C VAL A 1 17.60 12.65 19.32
N GLY A 2 17.85 13.27 20.50
CA GLY A 2 18.55 12.59 21.59
C GLY A 2 17.63 11.58 22.28
N ALA A 3 18.10 10.34 22.45
CA ALA A 3 17.40 9.28 23.17
C ALA A 3 18.27 8.71 24.31
N LEU A 4 17.63 8.19 25.35
CA LEU A 4 18.30 7.43 26.40
C LEU A 4 18.08 5.94 26.14
N ARG A 5 19.12 5.22 25.75
CA ARG A 5 19.08 3.77 25.59
C ARG A 5 19.42 3.09 26.91
N LEU A 6 18.57 2.20 27.34
CA LEU A 6 18.81 1.29 28.46
C LEU A 6 19.18 -0.09 27.92
N ASP A 7 20.23 -0.70 28.47
CA ASP A 7 20.71 -2.02 28.12
C ASP A 7 21.09 -2.75 29.43
N GLY A 8 20.14 -3.48 29.98
CA GLY A 8 20.24 -4.03 31.31
C GLY A 8 20.40 -2.93 32.36
N GLU A 9 21.51 -2.97 33.10
CA GLU A 9 21.84 -1.96 34.14
C GLU A 9 22.55 -0.72 33.60
N THR A 10 22.82 -0.65 32.28
CA THR A 10 23.53 0.47 31.65
C THR A 10 22.59 1.44 30.98
N ALA A 11 22.86 2.72 31.07
CA ALA A 11 22.14 3.79 30.39
C ALA A 11 23.11 4.64 29.56
N ARG A 12 22.79 4.87 28.29
CA ARG A 12 23.61 5.69 27.40
C ARG A 12 22.74 6.64 26.58
N ARG A 13 23.12 7.91 26.51
CA ARG A 13 22.52 8.86 25.56
C ARG A 13 23.08 8.60 24.17
N ARG A 14 22.21 8.57 23.18
CA ARG A 14 22.59 8.47 21.76
C ARG A 14 21.67 9.31 20.88
N GLU A 15 22.17 9.69 19.74
CA GLU A 15 21.36 10.30 18.69
C GLU A 15 20.60 9.22 17.90
N GLU A 16 19.30 9.43 17.72
CA GLU A 16 18.42 8.58 16.92
C GLU A 16 17.85 9.34 15.72
N THR A 17 17.77 8.67 14.59
CA THR A 17 17.05 9.16 13.42
C THR A 17 15.64 8.61 13.44
N LEU A 18 14.64 9.48 13.49
CA LEU A 18 13.24 9.10 13.46
C LEU A 18 12.66 9.21 12.05
N ALA A 19 11.67 8.35 11.74
CA ALA A 19 10.84 8.52 10.55
C ALA A 19 10.00 9.79 10.69
N VAL A 20 9.93 10.57 9.62
CA VAL A 20 9.08 11.76 9.58
C VAL A 20 7.64 11.34 9.36
N GLU A 21 6.72 11.91 10.12
CA GLU A 21 5.28 11.73 9.98
C GLU A 21 4.62 13.11 9.91
N GLU A 22 3.91 13.38 8.81
CA GLU A 22 3.23 14.65 8.55
C GLU A 22 1.86 14.39 7.92
N PRO A 23 0.86 15.28 8.16
CA PRO A 23 -0.42 15.19 7.48
C PRO A 23 -0.24 15.47 5.97
N LEU A 24 -1.09 14.85 5.15
CA LEU A 24 -1.31 15.19 3.75
C LEU A 24 -2.81 15.31 3.50
N GLU A 25 -3.25 16.48 3.08
CA GLU A 25 -4.63 16.71 2.63
C GLU A 25 -4.73 16.44 1.13
N ILE A 26 -5.72 15.63 0.75
CA ILE A 26 -6.04 15.31 -0.62
C ILE A 26 -7.31 16.08 -1.01
N ARG A 27 -7.22 16.84 -2.11
CA ARG A 27 -8.35 17.58 -2.70
C ARG A 27 -8.65 17.09 -4.09
N ILE A 28 -9.90 17.22 -4.51
CA ILE A 28 -10.33 17.06 -5.90
C ILE A 28 -11.07 18.34 -6.31
N ALA A 29 -10.55 19.03 -7.33
CA ALA A 29 -11.10 20.32 -7.80
C ALA A 29 -11.27 21.35 -6.67
N GLY A 30 -10.30 21.42 -5.75
CA GLY A 30 -10.31 22.33 -4.60
C GLY A 30 -11.07 21.82 -3.36
N GLU A 31 -11.90 20.79 -3.49
CA GLU A 31 -12.70 20.24 -2.39
C GLU A 31 -11.91 19.17 -1.62
N PRO A 32 -11.78 19.27 -0.28
CA PRO A 32 -11.08 18.29 0.53
C PRO A 32 -11.85 16.96 0.57
N ILE A 33 -11.13 15.85 0.35
CA ILE A 33 -11.71 14.50 0.37
C ILE A 33 -11.10 13.60 1.44
N ALA A 34 -9.84 13.81 1.80
CA ALA A 34 -9.18 13.04 2.85
C ALA A 34 -7.98 13.79 3.45
N VAL A 35 -7.67 13.46 4.71
CA VAL A 35 -6.40 13.80 5.36
C VAL A 35 -5.78 12.51 5.87
N THR A 36 -4.54 12.25 5.52
CA THR A 36 -3.79 11.07 5.99
C THR A 36 -2.45 11.47 6.59
N MET A 37 -2.02 10.77 7.64
CA MET A 37 -0.65 10.89 8.16
C MET A 37 0.26 10.03 7.30
N ARG A 38 1.36 10.60 6.79
CA ARG A 38 2.29 9.90 5.89
C ARG A 38 3.74 10.25 6.17
N THR A 39 4.66 9.43 5.72
CA THR A 39 6.05 9.82 5.56
C THR A 39 6.20 10.58 4.25
N PRO A 40 6.72 11.84 4.26
CA PRO A 40 6.95 12.63 3.06
C PRO A 40 7.79 11.89 2.00
N GLY A 41 7.45 12.17 0.75
CA GLY A 41 8.02 11.52 -0.42
C GLY A 41 7.05 10.58 -1.12
N ASP A 42 7.14 10.55 -2.44
CA ASP A 42 6.21 9.82 -3.32
C ASP A 42 4.73 10.20 -3.11
N ASP A 43 4.47 11.46 -2.74
CA ASP A 43 3.13 11.92 -2.34
C ASP A 43 2.13 11.86 -3.52
N PHE A 44 2.57 12.12 -4.76
CA PHE A 44 1.72 11.94 -5.94
C PHE A 44 1.36 10.48 -6.17
N ASP A 45 2.28 9.54 -5.87
CA ASP A 45 1.98 8.12 -5.90
C ASP A 45 0.95 7.78 -4.81
N LEU A 46 1.12 8.30 -3.58
CA LEU A 46 0.16 8.10 -2.50
C LEU A 46 -1.25 8.54 -2.89
N VAL A 47 -1.37 9.75 -3.44
CA VAL A 47 -2.67 10.31 -3.85
C VAL A 47 -3.28 9.50 -4.99
N ALA A 48 -2.49 9.17 -6.02
CA ALA A 48 -2.95 8.37 -7.15
C ALA A 48 -3.47 6.98 -6.70
N GLY A 49 -2.74 6.32 -5.79
CA GLY A 49 -3.15 5.02 -5.24
C GLY A 49 -4.38 5.11 -4.34
N TYR A 50 -4.51 6.17 -3.55
CA TYR A 50 -5.73 6.45 -2.81
C TYR A 50 -6.94 6.54 -3.74
N LEU A 51 -6.83 7.26 -4.88
CA LEU A 51 -7.91 7.38 -5.85
C LEU A 51 -8.27 6.03 -6.49
N VAL A 52 -7.31 5.13 -6.73
CA VAL A 52 -7.60 3.75 -7.17
C VAL A 52 -8.35 2.99 -6.07
N SER A 53 -7.88 3.07 -4.83
CA SER A 53 -8.48 2.39 -3.69
C SER A 53 -9.92 2.82 -3.41
N GLU A 54 -10.25 4.08 -3.70
CA GLU A 54 -11.60 4.63 -3.60
C GLU A 54 -12.42 4.46 -4.91
N SER A 55 -11.84 3.78 -5.93
CA SER A 55 -12.45 3.58 -7.25
C SER A 55 -12.77 4.89 -7.99
N VAL A 56 -12.07 5.96 -7.68
CA VAL A 56 -12.14 7.23 -8.39
C VAL A 56 -11.35 7.17 -9.69
N ALA A 57 -10.16 6.59 -9.68
CA ALA A 57 -9.33 6.44 -10.88
C ALA A 57 -9.03 4.96 -11.16
N ARG A 58 -9.00 4.58 -12.43
CA ARG A 58 -8.65 3.23 -12.91
C ARG A 58 -7.52 3.25 -13.94
N SER A 59 -7.26 4.41 -14.51
CA SER A 59 -6.26 4.62 -15.54
C SER A 59 -5.60 5.98 -15.36
N ALA A 60 -4.37 6.13 -15.84
CA ALA A 60 -3.65 7.40 -15.80
C ALA A 60 -4.42 8.54 -16.49
N VAL A 61 -5.23 8.20 -17.50
CA VAL A 61 -6.04 9.21 -18.24
C VAL A 61 -7.21 9.77 -17.44
N ASP A 62 -7.59 9.16 -16.30
CA ASP A 62 -8.64 9.65 -15.42
C ASP A 62 -8.20 10.89 -14.63
N ILE A 63 -6.89 11.14 -14.56
CA ILE A 63 -6.26 12.24 -13.84
C ILE A 63 -5.61 13.19 -14.85
N SER A 64 -6.16 14.41 -14.99
CA SER A 64 -5.57 15.44 -15.85
C SER A 64 -4.35 16.09 -15.22
N ALA A 65 -4.36 16.32 -13.92
CA ALA A 65 -3.25 16.95 -13.19
C ALA A 65 -3.30 16.63 -11.70
N MET A 66 -2.14 16.63 -11.08
CA MET A 66 -1.97 16.69 -9.62
C MET A 66 -0.94 17.78 -9.30
N ARG A 67 -1.22 18.61 -8.33
CA ARG A 67 -0.33 19.70 -7.92
C ARG A 67 -0.32 19.87 -6.42
N TYR A 68 0.84 20.25 -5.88
CA TYR A 68 0.89 20.77 -4.54
C TYR A 68 0.23 22.16 -4.51
N CYS A 69 -0.66 22.36 -3.54
CA CYS A 69 -1.20 23.68 -3.25
C CYS A 69 -0.34 24.34 -2.18
N VAL A 70 0.25 25.48 -2.52
CA VAL A 70 0.81 26.39 -1.52
C VAL A 70 -0.40 26.99 -0.79
N GLY A 71 -0.49 26.81 0.53
CA GLY A 71 -1.58 27.39 1.32
C GLY A 71 -1.75 28.87 1.02
N ALA A 72 -3.01 29.33 0.92
CA ALA A 72 -3.36 30.70 0.50
C ALA A 72 -2.84 31.81 1.45
N GLU A 73 -2.27 31.47 2.60
CA GLU A 73 -1.63 32.39 3.54
C GLU A 73 -0.37 31.72 4.06
N GLY A 74 0.78 32.08 3.44
CA GLY A 74 2.13 32.00 4.00
C GLY A 74 2.42 30.81 4.92
N ALA A 75 2.09 29.59 4.52
CA ALA A 75 2.33 28.42 5.31
C ALA A 75 3.82 28.04 5.28
N HIS A 76 4.62 28.92 5.85
CA HIS A 76 5.84 28.55 6.53
C HIS A 76 5.44 28.36 7.99
N ASP A 77 5.77 27.18 8.57
CA ASP A 77 5.73 27.06 10.00
C ASP A 77 6.70 28.08 10.62
N GLU A 78 6.64 28.27 11.95
CA GLU A 78 7.52 29.20 12.67
C GLU A 78 9.02 28.91 12.48
N VAL A 79 9.37 27.82 11.80
CA VAL A 79 10.72 27.33 11.48
C VAL A 79 11.07 27.52 10.01
N GLY A 80 10.16 28.04 9.15
CA GLY A 80 10.43 28.35 7.74
C GLY A 80 10.40 27.12 6.81
N GLN A 81 9.83 25.99 7.22
CA GLN A 81 9.65 24.82 6.37
C GLN A 81 8.43 24.98 5.45
N SER A 82 8.64 24.76 4.16
CA SER A 82 7.57 24.78 3.16
C SER A 82 6.63 23.59 3.39
N THR A 83 5.41 23.86 3.83
CA THR A 83 4.39 22.84 4.09
C THR A 83 3.68 22.45 2.80
N TYR A 84 4.31 21.66 1.95
CA TYR A 84 3.66 21.00 0.80
C TYR A 84 2.78 19.84 1.28
N ASN A 85 1.78 20.14 2.11
CA ASN A 85 0.94 19.14 2.74
C ASN A 85 -0.46 19.06 2.14
N VAL A 86 -0.71 19.70 0.98
CA VAL A 86 -1.98 19.67 0.26
C VAL A 86 -1.71 19.33 -1.20
N ILE A 87 -2.37 18.28 -1.70
CA ILE A 87 -2.37 17.93 -3.13
C ILE A 87 -3.79 18.07 -3.67
N ASP A 88 -3.95 18.90 -4.71
CA ASP A 88 -5.18 19.04 -5.46
C ASP A 88 -5.11 18.25 -6.77
N VAL A 89 -6.13 17.45 -7.00
CA VAL A 89 -6.28 16.60 -8.18
C VAL A 89 -7.34 17.20 -9.11
N VAL A 90 -7.01 17.29 -10.38
CA VAL A 90 -7.93 17.61 -11.45
C VAL A 90 -8.24 16.34 -12.23
N LEU A 91 -9.48 15.87 -12.18
CA LEU A 91 -9.92 14.73 -12.94
C LEU A 91 -10.09 15.09 -14.42
N ALA A 92 -10.06 14.09 -15.29
CA ALA A 92 -10.22 14.27 -16.72
C ALA A 92 -11.59 14.86 -17.07
N PRO A 93 -11.72 15.64 -18.17
CA PRO A 93 -12.99 16.10 -18.66
C PRO A 93 -13.96 14.93 -18.93
N GLY A 94 -15.19 15.03 -18.43
CA GLY A 94 -16.20 13.97 -18.57
C GLY A 94 -16.10 12.85 -17.53
N HIS A 95 -15.14 12.89 -16.62
CA HIS A 95 -15.09 11.95 -15.50
C HIS A 95 -16.35 12.12 -14.62
N PRO A 96 -17.01 11.03 -14.16
CA PRO A 96 -18.25 11.10 -13.39
C PRO A 96 -18.14 11.80 -12.04
N GLY A 97 -16.91 12.15 -11.64
CA GLY A 97 -16.64 12.80 -10.36
C GLY A 97 -16.50 11.82 -9.21
N VAL A 98 -16.62 12.33 -7.99
CA VAL A 98 -16.45 11.58 -6.75
C VAL A 98 -17.81 11.33 -6.12
N ASP A 99 -18.07 10.11 -5.66
CA ASP A 99 -19.27 9.79 -4.89
C ASP A 99 -19.36 10.70 -3.65
N THR A 100 -20.55 11.24 -3.40
CA THR A 100 -20.81 12.14 -2.24
C THR A 100 -20.55 11.46 -0.89
N SER A 101 -20.51 10.13 -0.83
CA SER A 101 -20.14 9.37 0.37
C SER A 101 -18.68 9.57 0.77
N LEU A 102 -17.77 9.76 -0.18
CA LEU A 102 -16.34 10.03 0.07
C LEU A 102 -16.13 11.41 0.72
N ARG A 103 -16.98 12.39 0.40
CA ARG A 103 -16.90 13.76 0.96
C ARG A 103 -17.20 13.83 2.46
N ARG A 104 -17.80 12.80 3.06
CA ARG A 104 -18.20 12.78 4.48
C ARG A 104 -17.11 12.30 5.43
N ASN A 105 -16.06 11.67 4.93
CA ASN A 105 -15.00 11.05 5.74
C ASN A 105 -13.68 11.83 5.64
N VAL A 106 -13.68 13.13 5.90
CA VAL A 106 -12.54 14.04 5.71
C VAL A 106 -11.32 13.69 6.59
N VAL A 107 -11.49 12.95 7.68
CA VAL A 107 -10.37 12.55 8.55
C VAL A 107 -10.20 11.03 8.53
N THR A 108 -9.30 10.57 7.70
CA THR A 108 -8.89 9.16 7.71
C THR A 108 -7.57 9.07 8.47
N SER A 109 -7.58 8.56 9.70
CA SER A 109 -6.30 8.28 10.38
C SER A 109 -5.60 7.12 9.68
N SER A 110 -4.29 7.22 9.48
CA SER A 110 -3.42 6.16 8.93
C SER A 110 -3.53 4.82 9.66
N ALA A 111 -4.07 4.83 10.87
CA ALA A 111 -4.30 3.66 11.70
C ALA A 111 -5.64 2.94 11.40
N CYS A 112 -6.60 3.57 10.76
CA CYS A 112 -7.97 3.07 10.73
C CYS A 112 -8.45 2.60 9.36
N GLY A 113 -7.77 2.92 8.24
CA GLY A 113 -8.03 2.33 6.90
C GLY A 113 -9.51 2.15 6.52
N ILE A 114 -10.42 2.97 7.05
CA ILE A 114 -11.84 2.84 6.74
C ILE A 114 -12.06 3.44 5.34
N CYS A 115 -11.84 2.59 4.33
CA CYS A 115 -12.40 2.82 3.00
C CYS A 115 -13.92 2.84 3.09
N GLY A 116 -14.58 3.65 2.28
CA GLY A 116 -16.05 3.72 2.23
C GLY A 116 -16.76 2.40 1.87
N ARG A 117 -16.00 1.33 1.58
CA ARG A 117 -16.48 -0.01 1.23
C ARG A 117 -16.15 -0.99 2.35
N THR A 118 -17.14 -1.34 3.13
CA THR A 118 -17.01 -2.20 4.33
C THR A 118 -17.48 -3.63 4.12
N SER A 119 -17.93 -4.01 2.91
CA SER A 119 -18.42 -5.35 2.63
C SER A 119 -17.68 -6.00 1.45
N ILE A 120 -17.51 -7.33 1.52
CA ILE A 120 -16.93 -8.15 0.45
C ILE A 120 -17.69 -7.94 -0.87
N ALA A 121 -19.03 -7.90 -0.83
CA ALA A 121 -19.88 -7.70 -1.99
C ALA A 121 -19.61 -6.34 -2.67
N SER A 122 -19.37 -5.26 -1.89
CA SER A 122 -19.07 -3.95 -2.44
C SER A 122 -17.70 -3.87 -3.09
N VAL A 123 -16.71 -4.61 -2.59
CA VAL A 123 -15.38 -4.74 -3.20
C VAL A 123 -15.47 -5.51 -4.50
N HIS A 124 -16.14 -6.66 -4.50
CA HIS A 124 -16.33 -7.47 -5.70
C HIS A 124 -17.02 -6.69 -6.82
N ALA A 125 -18.07 -5.95 -6.50
CA ALA A 125 -18.77 -5.10 -7.49
C ALA A 125 -17.90 -3.96 -8.05
N ALA A 126 -16.90 -3.50 -7.30
CA ALA A 126 -15.98 -2.43 -7.72
C ALA A 126 -14.77 -2.93 -8.49
N THR A 127 -14.44 -4.22 -8.38
CA THR A 127 -13.30 -4.83 -9.05
C THR A 127 -13.53 -4.84 -10.56
N SER A 128 -12.67 -4.14 -11.29
CA SER A 128 -12.78 -3.98 -12.75
C SER A 128 -12.01 -5.05 -13.52
N TRP A 129 -11.14 -5.81 -12.85
CA TRP A 129 -10.26 -6.77 -13.49
C TRP A 129 -10.41 -8.15 -12.85
N PRO A 130 -10.79 -9.19 -13.61
CA PRO A 130 -10.92 -10.54 -13.07
C PRO A 130 -9.53 -11.09 -12.71
N ILE A 131 -9.32 -11.33 -11.40
CA ILE A 131 -8.07 -11.89 -10.87
C ILE A 131 -8.09 -13.42 -10.96
N GLN A 132 -9.27 -14.02 -10.94
CA GLN A 132 -9.43 -15.49 -10.98
C GLN A 132 -8.74 -16.13 -12.18
N ASP A 133 -8.75 -15.44 -13.32
CA ASP A 133 -8.17 -15.90 -14.59
C ASP A 133 -6.69 -15.48 -14.78
N ASP A 134 -6.05 -14.92 -13.73
CA ASP A 134 -4.65 -14.52 -13.82
C ASP A 134 -3.74 -15.74 -13.85
N ALA A 135 -2.82 -15.74 -14.85
CA ALA A 135 -1.95 -16.88 -15.15
C ALA A 135 -0.72 -16.97 -14.24
N VAL A 136 -0.56 -16.07 -13.26
CA VAL A 136 0.61 -16.07 -12.38
C VAL A 136 0.83 -17.43 -11.73
N ASN A 137 2.08 -17.88 -11.78
CA ASN A 137 2.53 -19.07 -11.09
C ASN A 137 3.91 -18.79 -10.52
N VAL A 138 4.06 -18.93 -9.20
CA VAL A 138 5.28 -18.58 -8.48
C VAL A 138 5.81 -19.79 -7.69
N GLY A 139 7.12 -20.02 -7.75
CA GLY A 139 7.79 -21.04 -6.92
C GLY A 139 7.79 -20.66 -5.45
N SER A 140 7.56 -21.61 -4.57
CA SER A 140 7.69 -21.40 -3.12
C SER A 140 9.11 -20.98 -2.72
N ASP A 141 10.11 -21.46 -3.43
CA ASP A 141 11.51 -21.06 -3.31
C ASP A 141 11.73 -19.57 -3.63
N VAL A 142 11.07 -19.06 -4.67
CA VAL A 142 11.10 -17.61 -4.99
C VAL A 142 10.44 -16.81 -3.88
N LEU A 143 9.23 -17.20 -3.44
CA LEU A 143 8.50 -16.49 -2.38
C LEU A 143 9.35 -16.32 -1.12
N THR A 144 10.07 -17.35 -0.69
CA THR A 144 10.91 -17.30 0.51
C THR A 144 12.06 -16.30 0.43
N THR A 145 12.48 -15.89 -0.78
CA THR A 145 13.54 -14.88 -0.97
C THR A 145 13.03 -13.43 -0.89
N LEU A 146 11.72 -13.22 -1.10
CA LEU A 146 11.16 -11.86 -1.23
C LEU A 146 11.32 -10.99 0.02
N PRO A 147 11.17 -11.52 1.27
CA PRO A 147 11.38 -10.72 2.48
C PRO A 147 12.78 -10.11 2.57
N ASP A 148 13.81 -10.87 2.26
CA ASP A 148 15.20 -10.40 2.30
C ASP A 148 15.46 -9.38 1.19
N ARG A 149 14.94 -9.60 -0.01
CA ARG A 149 15.01 -8.63 -1.12
C ARG A 149 14.33 -7.31 -0.75
N MET A 150 13.11 -7.37 -0.18
CA MET A 150 12.42 -6.17 0.31
C MET A 150 13.24 -5.49 1.40
N ARG A 151 13.76 -6.23 2.38
CA ARG A 151 14.54 -5.69 3.48
C ARG A 151 15.80 -4.98 3.02
N THR A 152 16.52 -5.54 2.06
CA THR A 152 17.72 -4.95 1.47
C THR A 152 17.40 -3.62 0.76
N ALA A 153 16.23 -3.51 0.16
CA ALA A 153 15.81 -2.31 -0.57
C ALA A 153 15.23 -1.19 0.33
N GLN A 154 14.86 -1.50 1.60
CA GLN A 154 14.30 -0.53 2.56
C GLN A 154 15.36 0.43 3.10
N GLN A 155 15.54 1.58 2.46
CA GLN A 155 16.57 2.53 2.81
C GLN A 155 16.22 3.40 4.02
N VAL A 156 14.98 3.84 4.15
CA VAL A 156 14.54 4.71 5.25
C VAL A 156 14.35 3.89 6.51
N PHE A 157 13.73 2.71 6.41
CA PHE A 157 13.62 1.79 7.53
C PHE A 157 14.98 1.38 8.10
N ALA A 158 15.99 1.18 7.25
CA ALA A 158 17.35 0.81 7.71
C ALA A 158 17.95 1.88 8.64
N ARG A 159 17.57 3.14 8.48
CA ARG A 159 18.05 4.27 9.29
C ARG A 159 17.18 4.57 10.50
N THR A 160 15.86 4.33 10.40
CA THR A 160 14.89 4.79 11.38
C THR A 160 14.21 3.67 12.16
N GLY A 161 14.10 2.47 11.56
CA GLY A 161 13.36 1.34 12.12
C GLY A 161 11.84 1.53 12.20
N GLY A 162 11.30 2.68 11.78
CA GLY A 162 9.93 3.13 12.07
C GLY A 162 8.94 3.09 10.91
N LEU A 163 9.26 2.43 9.77
CA LEU A 163 8.40 2.44 8.60
C LEU A 163 7.88 1.05 8.22
N HIS A 164 6.69 1.04 7.62
CA HIS A 164 6.19 -0.07 6.84
C HIS A 164 6.72 0.00 5.40
N ALA A 165 6.70 -1.15 4.71
CA ALA A 165 7.01 -1.23 3.30
C ALA A 165 5.97 -2.05 2.54
N ALA A 166 5.78 -1.69 1.29
CA ALA A 166 5.13 -2.49 0.26
C ALA A 166 6.07 -2.62 -0.94
N ALA A 167 6.23 -3.83 -1.46
CA ALA A 167 7.15 -4.13 -2.55
C ALA A 167 6.44 -4.96 -3.62
N LEU A 168 6.54 -4.53 -4.87
CA LEU A 168 5.98 -5.20 -6.04
C LEU A 168 7.05 -6.01 -6.73
N PHE A 169 6.78 -7.29 -6.93
CA PHE A 169 7.71 -8.23 -7.57
C PHE A 169 7.09 -8.89 -8.79
N ARG A 170 7.95 -9.30 -9.71
CA ARG A 170 7.64 -10.27 -10.75
C ARG A 170 7.63 -11.70 -10.19
N PRO A 171 7.05 -12.68 -10.92
CA PRO A 171 7.03 -14.08 -10.48
C PRO A 171 8.43 -14.71 -10.33
N ASP A 172 9.47 -14.16 -10.96
CA ASP A 172 10.87 -14.56 -10.81
C ASP A 172 11.57 -13.93 -9.60
N GLY A 173 10.83 -13.13 -8.82
CA GLY A 173 11.34 -12.41 -7.66
C GLY A 173 12.08 -11.11 -7.98
N THR A 174 12.05 -10.63 -9.23
CA THR A 174 12.59 -9.30 -9.58
C THR A 174 11.76 -8.20 -8.94
N LEU A 175 12.40 -7.33 -8.16
CA LEU A 175 11.77 -6.16 -7.55
C LEU A 175 11.52 -5.09 -8.63
N GLU A 176 10.26 -4.66 -8.77
CA GLU A 176 9.88 -3.58 -9.70
C GLU A 176 9.66 -2.23 -9.01
N CYS A 177 9.07 -2.25 -7.84
CA CYS A 177 8.78 -1.05 -7.07
C CYS A 177 8.81 -1.36 -5.57
N LEU A 178 9.37 -0.45 -4.77
CA LEU A 178 9.28 -0.47 -3.31
C LEU A 178 8.90 0.91 -2.83
N ARG A 179 7.99 0.97 -1.86
CA ARG A 179 7.60 2.19 -1.17
C ARG A 179 7.58 1.97 0.32
N GLU A 180 8.07 2.98 1.05
CA GLU A 180 8.09 3.01 2.51
C GLU A 180 7.18 4.12 3.02
N ASP A 181 6.46 3.86 4.10
CA ASP A 181 5.61 4.84 4.78
C ASP A 181 5.37 4.44 6.24
N VAL A 182 5.10 5.42 7.11
CA VAL A 182 4.67 5.17 8.50
C VAL A 182 3.36 4.39 8.55
N GLY A 183 2.48 4.58 7.56
CA GLY A 183 1.21 3.88 7.36
C GLY A 183 1.34 2.71 6.39
N ARG A 184 1.04 1.48 6.83
CA ARG A 184 1.06 0.31 5.93
C ARG A 184 0.12 0.45 4.73
N HIS A 185 -1.03 1.12 4.89
CA HIS A 185 -1.98 1.38 3.80
C HIS A 185 -1.40 2.36 2.79
N ASN A 186 -0.74 3.41 3.28
CA ASN A 186 -0.07 4.40 2.44
C ASN A 186 1.06 3.77 1.62
N ALA A 187 1.85 2.85 2.22
CA ALA A 187 2.91 2.16 1.49
C ALA A 187 2.34 1.37 0.29
N VAL A 188 1.19 0.72 0.45
CA VAL A 188 0.49 0.03 -0.65
C VAL A 188 -0.08 1.03 -1.66
N ASP A 189 -0.72 2.12 -1.20
CA ASP A 189 -1.22 3.16 -2.10
C ASP A 189 -0.09 3.78 -2.93
N LYS A 190 1.07 4.05 -2.33
CA LYS A 190 2.25 4.52 -3.08
C LYS A 190 2.67 3.56 -4.20
N VAL A 191 2.63 2.24 -3.97
CA VAL A 191 2.94 1.25 -5.02
C VAL A 191 1.87 1.23 -6.11
N VAL A 192 0.59 1.22 -5.72
CA VAL A 192 -0.54 1.21 -6.67
C VAL A 192 -0.58 2.50 -7.49
N GLY A 193 -0.35 3.63 -6.84
CA GLY A 193 -0.35 4.93 -7.51
C GLY A 193 0.84 5.11 -8.45
N TRP A 194 2.02 4.61 -8.08
CA TRP A 194 3.14 4.50 -9.02
C TRP A 194 2.72 3.72 -10.27
N ALA A 195 2.08 2.58 -10.09
CA ALA A 195 1.64 1.76 -11.21
C ALA A 195 0.57 2.45 -12.07
N LEU A 196 -0.38 3.18 -11.45
CA LEU A 196 -1.36 3.98 -12.19
C LEU A 196 -0.67 5.03 -13.06
N ARG A 197 0.23 5.82 -12.47
CA ARG A 197 0.93 6.93 -13.15
C ARG A 197 1.82 6.46 -14.28
N GLU A 198 2.42 5.27 -14.14
CA GLU A 198 3.23 4.62 -15.18
C GLU A 198 2.38 3.85 -16.22
N GLY A 199 1.05 3.91 -16.13
CA GLY A 199 0.14 3.20 -17.05
C GLY A 199 0.24 1.69 -16.96
N ARG A 200 0.57 1.13 -15.79
CA ARG A 200 0.82 -0.31 -15.58
C ARG A 200 -0.36 -1.07 -14.97
N LEU A 201 -1.46 -0.40 -14.64
CA LEU A 201 -2.67 -1.09 -14.17
C LEU A 201 -3.40 -1.78 -15.34
N PRO A 202 -3.98 -2.98 -15.12
CA PRO A 202 -3.91 -3.79 -13.91
C PRO A 202 -2.55 -4.47 -13.70
N LEU A 203 -2.18 -4.72 -12.45
CA LEU A 203 -0.93 -5.36 -12.05
C LEU A 203 -1.03 -6.89 -12.14
N ARG A 204 -1.35 -7.39 -13.33
CA ARG A 204 -1.40 -8.83 -13.60
C ARG A 204 -0.02 -9.46 -13.44
N GLU A 205 -0.02 -10.74 -13.07
CA GLU A 205 1.21 -11.53 -12.89
C GLU A 205 2.23 -10.86 -11.95
N ARG A 206 1.73 -10.19 -10.89
CA ARG A 206 2.58 -9.54 -9.90
C ARG A 206 2.31 -10.07 -8.50
N ILE A 207 3.31 -9.93 -7.65
CA ILE A 207 3.29 -10.28 -6.24
C ILE A 207 3.50 -9.00 -5.46
N LEU A 208 2.53 -8.64 -4.60
CA LEU A 208 2.70 -7.57 -3.62
C LEU A 208 3.11 -8.18 -2.28
N LEU A 209 4.30 -7.84 -1.79
CA LEU A 209 4.74 -8.17 -0.44
C LEU A 209 4.60 -6.97 0.49
N VAL A 210 3.98 -7.17 1.65
CA VAL A 210 3.85 -6.14 2.68
C VAL A 210 4.57 -6.54 3.96
N SER A 211 5.23 -5.58 4.61
CA SER A 211 5.96 -5.80 5.87
C SER A 211 5.05 -5.99 7.08
N GLY A 212 3.82 -5.50 6.99
CA GLY A 212 2.81 -5.57 8.03
C GLY A 212 1.88 -6.78 7.89
N ARG A 213 0.72 -6.72 8.59
CA ARG A 213 -0.36 -7.70 8.48
C ARG A 213 -1.12 -7.53 7.16
N ALA A 214 -1.56 -8.63 6.55
CA ALA A 214 -2.53 -8.59 5.46
C ALA A 214 -3.93 -8.38 6.06
N SER A 215 -4.45 -7.15 5.97
CA SER A 215 -5.80 -6.80 6.42
C SER A 215 -6.80 -6.86 5.26
N PHE A 216 -8.10 -6.77 5.59
CA PHE A 216 -9.17 -6.66 4.59
C PHE A 216 -8.88 -5.53 3.59
N GLU A 217 -8.49 -4.34 4.08
CA GLU A 217 -8.24 -3.17 3.26
C GLU A 217 -7.05 -3.37 2.30
N LEU A 218 -5.97 -4.04 2.74
CA LEU A 218 -4.84 -4.34 1.86
C LEU A 218 -5.22 -5.35 0.78
N THR A 219 -6.05 -6.36 1.11
CA THR A 219 -6.60 -7.31 0.14
C THR A 219 -7.52 -6.59 -0.86
N GLN A 220 -8.36 -5.65 -0.38
CA GLN A 220 -9.19 -4.80 -1.22
C GLN A 220 -8.36 -3.96 -2.20
N LYS A 221 -7.28 -3.31 -1.74
CA LYS A 221 -6.38 -2.53 -2.60
C LYS A 221 -5.74 -3.41 -3.67
N CYS A 222 -5.35 -4.65 -3.34
CA CYS A 222 -4.86 -5.61 -4.32
C CYS A 222 -5.94 -5.93 -5.36
N ALA A 223 -7.18 -6.20 -4.93
CA ALA A 223 -8.29 -6.49 -5.83
C ALA A 223 -8.56 -5.34 -6.81
N LEU A 224 -8.59 -4.10 -6.30
CA LEU A 224 -8.84 -2.90 -7.10
C LEU A 224 -7.66 -2.52 -8.02
N ALA A 225 -6.46 -3.00 -7.75
CA ALA A 225 -5.28 -2.82 -8.60
C ALA A 225 -5.03 -4.01 -9.56
N GLY A 226 -5.81 -5.09 -9.46
CA GLY A 226 -5.64 -6.30 -10.27
C GLY A 226 -4.40 -7.11 -9.91
N ILE A 227 -4.02 -7.14 -8.62
CA ILE A 227 -2.85 -7.88 -8.11
C ILE A 227 -3.29 -9.28 -7.69
N PRO A 228 -2.78 -10.35 -8.32
CA PRO A 228 -3.23 -11.71 -8.06
C PRO A 228 -2.61 -12.37 -6.81
N VAL A 229 -1.48 -11.86 -6.31
CA VAL A 229 -0.79 -12.46 -5.15
C VAL A 229 -0.47 -11.38 -4.12
N LEU A 230 -1.02 -11.53 -2.91
CA LEU A 230 -0.68 -10.74 -1.73
C LEU A 230 0.10 -11.61 -0.74
N ALA A 231 1.33 -11.23 -0.46
CA ALA A 231 2.19 -11.85 0.54
C ALA A 231 2.44 -10.91 1.73
N SER A 232 2.53 -11.46 2.92
CA SER A 232 2.70 -10.71 4.16
C SER A 232 3.73 -11.39 5.08
N ILE A 233 4.61 -10.61 5.69
CA ILE A 233 5.54 -11.09 6.72
C ILE A 233 4.78 -11.51 7.99
N SER A 234 3.61 -10.92 8.23
CA SER A 234 2.78 -11.18 9.42
C SER A 234 1.50 -11.94 9.07
N ALA A 235 0.58 -12.05 10.03
CA ALA A 235 -0.69 -12.75 9.87
C ALA A 235 -1.68 -12.01 8.96
N PRO A 236 -2.55 -12.72 8.22
CA PRO A 236 -3.76 -12.14 7.67
C PRO A 236 -4.86 -12.04 8.74
N SER A 237 -5.86 -11.18 8.50
CA SER A 237 -7.14 -11.22 9.23
C SER A 237 -8.11 -12.23 8.58
N SER A 238 -9.12 -12.72 9.34
CA SER A 238 -10.12 -13.62 8.79
C SER A 238 -10.85 -13.02 7.60
N LEU A 239 -11.27 -11.76 7.70
CA LEU A 239 -11.96 -11.05 6.63
C LEU A 239 -11.08 -10.83 5.38
N ALA A 240 -9.76 -10.75 5.55
CA ALA A 240 -8.82 -10.72 4.42
C ALA A 240 -8.79 -12.07 3.68
N VAL A 241 -8.87 -13.18 4.42
CA VAL A 241 -8.94 -14.53 3.83
C VAL A 241 -10.27 -14.73 3.08
N ASP A 242 -11.38 -14.30 3.68
CA ASP A 242 -12.71 -14.40 3.06
C ASP A 242 -12.75 -13.62 1.75
N LEU A 243 -12.27 -12.36 1.76
CA LEU A 243 -12.20 -11.54 0.54
C LEU A 243 -11.26 -12.15 -0.50
N ALA A 244 -10.09 -12.65 -0.09
CA ALA A 244 -9.13 -13.25 -1.02
C ALA A 244 -9.72 -14.47 -1.76
N ASN A 245 -10.48 -15.31 -1.05
CA ASN A 245 -11.19 -16.44 -1.66
C ASN A 245 -12.27 -15.96 -2.65
N GLU A 246 -13.04 -14.95 -2.29
CA GLU A 246 -14.13 -14.42 -3.12
C GLU A 246 -13.63 -13.80 -4.42
N VAL A 247 -12.55 -12.98 -4.36
CA VAL A 247 -12.01 -12.30 -5.54
C VAL A 247 -10.91 -13.08 -6.26
N GLY A 248 -10.51 -14.24 -5.73
CA GLY A 248 -9.52 -15.11 -6.35
C GLY A 248 -8.06 -14.67 -6.15
N ILE A 249 -7.74 -13.94 -5.08
CA ILE A 249 -6.36 -13.57 -4.73
C ILE A 249 -5.67 -14.76 -4.04
N THR A 250 -4.40 -15.01 -4.37
CA THR A 250 -3.53 -15.87 -3.57
C THR A 250 -3.04 -15.08 -2.37
N LEU A 251 -3.37 -15.55 -1.15
CA LEU A 251 -3.03 -14.88 0.10
C LEU A 251 -2.01 -15.70 0.89
N VAL A 252 -0.81 -15.15 1.04
CA VAL A 252 0.31 -15.75 1.79
C VAL A 252 0.56 -14.93 3.05
N GLY A 253 0.62 -15.59 4.19
CA GLY A 253 0.99 -14.98 5.48
C GLY A 253 2.16 -15.69 6.13
N PHE A 254 2.71 -15.06 7.18
CA PHE A 254 3.88 -15.54 7.93
C PHE A 254 5.08 -15.89 7.04
N LEU A 255 5.26 -15.14 5.95
CA LEU A 255 6.37 -15.35 5.03
C LEU A 255 7.68 -14.90 5.68
N ARG A 256 8.42 -15.85 6.26
CA ARG A 256 9.65 -15.60 7.03
C ARG A 256 10.66 -16.75 6.83
N GLY A 257 11.90 -16.41 6.51
CA GLY A 257 12.91 -17.42 6.24
C GLY A 257 12.41 -18.42 5.19
N GLN A 258 12.36 -19.71 5.53
CA GLN A 258 11.91 -20.77 4.63
C GLN A 258 10.44 -21.20 4.85
N THR A 259 9.66 -20.44 5.63
CA THR A 259 8.29 -20.82 6.00
C THR A 259 7.27 -19.80 5.53
N MET A 260 6.08 -20.29 5.18
CA MET A 260 4.90 -19.46 4.86
C MET A 260 3.63 -20.29 5.06
N ASN A 261 2.50 -19.60 5.22
CA ASN A 261 1.18 -20.20 5.18
C ASN A 261 0.40 -19.64 3.99
N ILE A 262 -0.20 -20.50 3.19
CA ILE A 262 -1.07 -20.09 2.06
C ILE A 262 -2.51 -20.26 2.51
N TYR A 263 -3.24 -19.15 2.63
CA TYR A 263 -4.61 -19.10 3.15
C TYR A 263 -5.67 -19.16 2.05
N ALA A 264 -5.32 -18.72 0.84
CA ALA A 264 -6.18 -18.72 -0.34
C ALA A 264 -5.35 -18.87 -1.61
N GLY A 265 -5.90 -19.42 -2.68
CA GLY A 265 -5.30 -19.42 -4.01
C GLY A 265 -4.05 -20.32 -4.13
N THR A 266 -4.02 -21.49 -3.48
CA THR A 266 -2.87 -22.42 -3.46
C THR A 266 -2.41 -22.88 -4.86
N GLN A 267 -3.31 -22.87 -5.84
CA GLN A 267 -3.04 -23.31 -7.22
C GLN A 267 -2.00 -22.43 -7.96
N ARG A 268 -1.73 -21.22 -7.48
CA ARG A 268 -0.72 -20.32 -8.07
C ARG A 268 0.66 -20.46 -7.44
N VAL A 269 0.82 -21.31 -6.42
CA VAL A 269 2.12 -21.53 -5.78
C VAL A 269 2.60 -22.92 -6.09
N ARG A 270 3.69 -23.02 -6.87
CA ARG A 270 4.37 -24.28 -7.12
C ARG A 270 5.18 -24.67 -5.89
N GLN A 271 4.91 -25.84 -5.35
CA GLN A 271 5.73 -26.42 -4.30
C GLN A 271 6.96 -27.07 -4.95
N ALA A 272 8.15 -26.72 -4.47
CA ALA A 272 9.33 -27.48 -4.79
C ALA A 272 9.27 -28.78 -3.97
N ASP A 273 8.99 -29.92 -4.61
CA ASP A 273 9.05 -31.29 -4.10
C ASP A 273 8.66 -31.51 -2.62
N ALA A 274 7.64 -30.79 -2.14
CA ALA A 274 7.20 -30.89 -0.76
C ALA A 274 6.29 -32.12 -0.56
N VAL A 275 6.62 -32.96 0.40
CA VAL A 275 5.77 -34.05 0.85
C VAL A 275 4.65 -33.45 1.74
N ILE A 276 3.39 -33.61 1.33
CA ILE A 276 2.24 -33.23 2.16
C ILE A 276 2.08 -34.30 3.24
N ILE A 277 2.36 -33.93 4.48
CA ILE A 277 2.08 -34.78 5.65
C ILE A 277 0.69 -34.39 6.13
N THR A 278 -0.25 -35.33 6.06
CA THR A 278 -1.63 -35.20 6.57
C THR A 278 -1.71 -35.50 8.06
#